data_5387298120b827e4a2d067526dfde9bc
#
_entry.id   5387298120b827e4a2d067526dfde9bc
#
_cell.length_a   1.000
_cell.length_b   1.000
_cell.length_c   1.000
_cell.angle_alpha   90.00
_cell.angle_beta   90.00
_cell.angle_gamma   90.00
#
_symmetry.space_group_name_H-M   'P 1'
#
loop_
_entity.id
_entity.type
_entity.pdbx_description
1 polymer ?
#
loop_
_entity_poly.entity_id
_entity_poly.type
_entity_poly.pdbx_seq_one_letter_code
_entity_poly.pdbx_strand_id
1 'polypeptide(L)'
;MANDQLKEYLGTDTKVNELKAVPDVVMETLNVHLELYRTDPEAAHWWDPIVIGAPGGPVKTLMLTYTGRKSGKTLQTALQYFELDGKIAVVGSRGGTEDHPLWYLNLLAHPQCEIQVSKNAYRATARTIEGPDRDAWWKVILVDQPIQAVYQARTARVIPVVVMDVIKD
;
A
#
# COMPACT_ATOMS: atom_id res chain seq x y z
N MET A 1 0.25 2.30 -26.24
CA MET A 1 1.20 1.59 -25.36
C MET A 1 0.99 1.94 -23.89
N ALA A 2 1.26 3.15 -23.42
CA ALA A 2 1.01 3.52 -22.02
C ALA A 2 -0.46 3.36 -21.60
N ASN A 3 -1.38 3.63 -22.51
CA ASN A 3 -2.82 3.51 -22.28
C ASN A 3 -3.29 2.04 -22.17
N ASP A 4 -2.60 1.12 -22.84
CA ASP A 4 -2.95 -0.31 -22.79
C ASP A 4 -2.46 -0.95 -21.49
N GLN A 5 -1.27 -0.56 -21.02
CA GLN A 5 -0.74 -1.00 -19.73
C GLN A 5 -1.63 -0.53 -18.56
N LEU A 6 -2.13 0.70 -18.64
CA LEU A 6 -3.03 1.24 -17.62
C LEU A 6 -4.38 0.52 -17.65
N LYS A 7 -4.91 0.20 -18.83
CA LYS A 7 -6.14 -0.59 -18.97
C LYS A 7 -5.99 -1.99 -18.38
N GLU A 8 -4.86 -2.65 -18.64
CA GLU A 8 -4.54 -3.95 -18.04
C GLU A 8 -4.47 -3.86 -16.51
N TYR A 9 -3.79 -2.84 -15.99
CA TYR A 9 -3.66 -2.61 -14.55
C TYR A 9 -5.00 -2.38 -13.86
N LEU A 10 -5.91 -1.62 -14.48
CA LEU A 10 -7.24 -1.30 -13.95
C LEU A 10 -8.30 -2.37 -14.28
N GLY A 11 -8.04 -3.21 -15.28
CA GLY A 11 -8.99 -4.23 -15.75
C GLY A 11 -9.11 -5.42 -14.80
N THR A 12 -10.11 -6.26 -15.04
CA THR A 12 -10.40 -7.45 -14.23
C THR A 12 -9.97 -8.76 -14.90
N ASP A 13 -9.50 -8.68 -16.14
CA ASP A 13 -9.28 -9.87 -16.99
C ASP A 13 -7.84 -10.40 -16.98
N THR A 14 -6.96 -9.77 -16.19
CA THR A 14 -5.57 -10.20 -16.07
C THR A 14 -5.48 -11.59 -15.41
N LYS A 15 -4.83 -12.53 -16.08
CA LYS A 15 -4.63 -13.88 -15.56
C LYS A 15 -3.65 -13.88 -14.40
N VAL A 16 -3.70 -14.97 -13.63
CA VAL A 16 -2.81 -15.13 -12.46
C VAL A 16 -1.35 -15.03 -12.88
N ASN A 17 -0.60 -14.19 -12.17
CA ASN A 17 0.83 -13.92 -12.36
C ASN A 17 1.20 -13.31 -13.73
N GLU A 18 0.26 -12.76 -14.47
CA GLU A 18 0.57 -12.02 -15.70
C GLU A 18 1.09 -10.60 -15.42
N LEU A 19 0.57 -9.94 -14.40
CA LEU A 19 1.01 -8.58 -14.08
C LEU A 19 2.38 -8.60 -13.40
N LYS A 20 3.42 -8.16 -14.13
CA LYS A 20 4.80 -8.17 -13.66
C LYS A 20 5.22 -6.87 -12.99
N ALA A 21 4.65 -5.75 -13.42
CA ALA A 21 5.03 -4.42 -12.94
C ALA A 21 3.83 -3.48 -12.89
N VAL A 22 3.93 -2.48 -12.03
CA VAL A 22 3.00 -1.35 -12.00
C VAL A 22 3.36 -0.41 -13.16
N PRO A 23 2.38 0.06 -13.96
CA PRO A 23 2.67 0.99 -15.05
C PRO A 23 3.38 2.26 -14.59
N ASP A 24 4.30 2.78 -15.41
CA ASP A 24 5.08 3.98 -15.10
C ASP A 24 4.20 5.19 -14.77
N VAL A 25 3.09 5.38 -15.50
CA VAL A 25 2.15 6.47 -15.25
C VAL A 25 1.55 6.40 -13.83
N VAL A 26 1.31 5.21 -13.31
CA VAL A 26 0.85 5.01 -11.94
C VAL A 26 1.97 5.33 -10.96
N MET A 27 3.19 4.86 -11.22
CA MET A 27 4.36 5.14 -10.36
C MET A 27 4.67 6.63 -10.29
N GLU A 28 4.59 7.34 -11.40
CA GLU A 28 4.77 8.80 -11.44
C GLU A 28 3.73 9.51 -10.57
N THR A 29 2.48 9.10 -10.66
CA THR A 29 1.39 9.66 -9.83
C THR A 29 1.62 9.40 -8.34
N LEU A 30 2.08 8.19 -7.98
CA LEU A 30 2.41 7.85 -6.60
C LEU A 30 3.61 8.65 -6.08
N ASN A 31 4.59 8.92 -6.92
CA ASN A 31 5.75 9.76 -6.55
C ASN A 31 5.33 11.22 -6.32
N VAL A 32 4.43 11.76 -7.13
CA VAL A 32 3.87 13.10 -6.91
C VAL A 32 3.13 13.16 -5.57
N HIS A 33 2.37 12.14 -5.24
CA HIS A 33 1.67 12.05 -3.95
C HIS A 33 2.65 11.98 -2.77
N LEU A 34 3.72 11.22 -2.90
CA LEU A 34 4.77 11.15 -1.86
C LEU A 34 5.42 12.52 -1.62
N GLU A 35 5.72 13.27 -2.68
CA GLU A 35 6.26 14.63 -2.56
C GLU A 35 5.24 15.58 -1.89
N LEU A 36 3.96 15.46 -2.21
CA LEU A 36 2.91 16.21 -1.53
C LEU A 36 2.89 15.89 -0.03
N TYR A 37 3.09 14.62 0.34
CA TYR A 37 3.14 14.21 1.74
C TYR A 37 4.28 14.89 2.51
N ARG A 38 5.40 15.14 1.83
CA ARG A 38 6.56 15.85 2.43
C ARG A 38 6.33 17.35 2.57
N THR A 39 5.54 17.95 1.70
CA THR A 39 5.33 19.41 1.65
C THR A 39 4.02 19.88 2.27
N ASP A 40 2.95 19.09 2.13
CA ASP A 40 1.61 19.39 2.68
C ASP A 40 0.94 18.07 3.12
N PRO A 41 1.32 17.54 4.28
CA PRO A 41 0.82 16.24 4.73
C PRO A 41 -0.68 16.21 5.02
N GLU A 42 -1.29 17.34 5.37
CA GLU A 42 -2.73 17.39 5.58
C GLU A 42 -3.49 17.21 4.27
N ALA A 43 -3.04 17.85 3.19
CA ALA A 43 -3.59 17.64 1.86
C ALA A 43 -3.32 16.21 1.36
N ALA A 44 -2.12 15.69 1.58
CA ALA A 44 -1.71 14.37 1.15
C ALA A 44 -2.41 13.21 1.89
N HIS A 45 -2.99 13.48 3.06
CA HIS A 45 -3.72 12.45 3.82
C HIS A 45 -4.84 11.80 3.00
N TRP A 46 -5.45 12.55 2.11
CA TRP A 46 -6.47 12.06 1.19
C TRP A 46 -5.91 11.96 -0.22
N TRP A 47 -6.01 10.78 -0.81
CA TRP A 47 -5.61 10.53 -2.20
C TRP A 47 -6.79 9.97 -2.98
N ASP A 48 -7.08 10.55 -4.14
CA ASP A 48 -8.17 10.10 -5.00
C ASP A 48 -7.64 9.28 -6.16
N PRO A 49 -7.96 7.97 -6.25
CA PRO A 49 -7.52 7.11 -7.33
C PRO A 49 -8.04 7.54 -8.72
N ILE A 50 -8.96 8.50 -8.80
CA ILE A 50 -9.43 9.04 -10.09
C ILE A 50 -8.27 9.62 -10.93
N VAL A 51 -7.19 10.06 -10.28
CA VAL A 51 -6.01 10.60 -10.99
C VAL A 51 -5.32 9.55 -11.87
N ILE A 52 -5.55 8.28 -11.62
CA ILE A 52 -5.12 7.17 -12.48
C ILE A 52 -6.29 6.51 -13.23
N GLY A 53 -7.48 7.12 -13.17
CA GLY A 53 -8.68 6.60 -13.82
C GLY A 53 -9.41 5.51 -13.04
N ALA A 54 -9.06 5.26 -11.79
CA ALA A 54 -9.73 4.28 -10.96
C ALA A 54 -10.90 4.89 -10.18
N PRO A 55 -12.04 4.19 -10.08
CA PRO A 55 -13.17 4.65 -9.28
C PRO A 55 -12.96 4.41 -7.78
N GLY A 56 -13.86 4.93 -6.96
CA GLY A 56 -13.94 4.62 -5.53
C GLY A 56 -13.84 5.83 -4.60
N GLY A 57 -13.46 6.99 -5.14
CA GLY A 57 -13.32 8.24 -4.37
C GLY A 57 -12.08 8.28 -3.48
N PRO A 58 -11.88 9.39 -2.75
CA PRO A 58 -10.69 9.60 -1.93
C PRO A 58 -10.50 8.55 -0.85
N VAL A 59 -9.26 8.13 -0.65
CA VAL A 59 -8.86 7.17 0.38
C VAL A 59 -7.85 7.81 1.33
N LYS A 60 -7.84 7.31 2.56
CA LYS A 60 -6.88 7.76 3.57
C LYS A 60 -5.51 7.13 3.30
N THR A 61 -4.47 7.93 3.42
CA THR A 61 -3.09 7.50 3.20
C THR A 61 -2.18 7.90 4.36
N LEU A 62 -1.07 7.19 4.46
CA LEU A 62 0.03 7.51 5.35
C LEU A 62 1.34 7.53 4.57
N MET A 63 2.35 8.18 5.13
CA MET A 63 3.72 8.07 4.65
C MET A 63 4.47 7.08 5.53
N LEU A 64 5.00 6.02 4.92
CA LEU A 64 5.83 5.02 5.59
C LEU A 64 7.30 5.38 5.38
N THR A 65 8.05 5.48 6.47
CA THR A 65 9.51 5.64 6.46
C THR A 65 10.15 4.37 7.00
N TYR A 66 11.02 3.76 6.22
CA TYR A 66 11.57 2.43 6.51
C TYR A 66 13.03 2.32 6.07
N THR A 67 13.69 1.23 6.45
CA THR A 67 15.10 0.99 6.16
C THR A 67 15.25 0.01 5.00
N GLY A 68 16.06 0.38 4.00
CA GLY A 68 16.41 -0.50 2.88
C GLY A 68 17.28 -1.68 3.35
N ARG A 69 16.83 -2.91 3.10
CA ARG A 69 17.51 -4.13 3.56
C ARG A 69 18.89 -4.34 2.95
N LYS A 70 19.12 -3.80 1.77
CA LYS A 70 20.40 -3.92 1.05
C LYS A 70 21.31 -2.70 1.25
N SER A 71 20.73 -1.51 1.22
CA SER A 71 21.47 -0.25 1.27
C SER A 71 21.68 0.31 2.67
N GLY A 72 20.80 -0.07 3.63
CA GLY A 72 20.73 0.57 4.95
C GLY A 72 20.18 1.99 4.93
N LYS A 73 19.79 2.49 3.76
CA LYS A 73 19.27 3.85 3.59
C LYS A 73 17.84 3.96 4.12
N THR A 74 17.51 5.16 4.58
CA THR A 74 16.13 5.54 4.90
C THR A 74 15.36 5.79 3.61
N LEU A 75 14.25 5.08 3.44
CA LEU A 75 13.38 5.15 2.27
C LEU A 75 11.95 5.53 2.69
N GLN A 76 11.18 6.07 1.78
CA GLN A 76 9.81 6.49 2.03
C GLN A 76 8.88 6.06 0.91
N THR A 77 7.63 5.77 1.27
CA THR A 77 6.54 5.54 0.33
C THR A 77 5.22 5.99 0.95
N ALA A 78 4.27 6.40 0.12
CA ALA A 78 2.92 6.71 0.56
C ALA A 78 2.01 5.51 0.27
N LEU A 79 1.18 5.14 1.22
CA LEU A 79 0.31 3.97 1.15
C LEU A 79 -1.08 4.30 1.68
N GLN A 80 -2.11 3.71 1.06
CA GLN A 80 -3.41 3.65 1.69
C GLN A 80 -3.33 2.81 2.96
N TYR A 81 -4.05 3.23 4.01
CA TYR A 81 -4.16 2.45 5.23
C TYR A 81 -5.61 2.14 5.58
N PHE A 82 -5.78 1.15 6.42
CA PHE A 82 -7.07 0.66 6.91
C PHE A 82 -7.06 0.65 8.44
N GLU A 83 -8.22 0.75 9.04
CA GLU A 83 -8.38 0.81 10.49
C GLU A 83 -9.30 -0.29 10.98
N LEU A 84 -8.91 -0.95 12.05
CA LEU A 84 -9.72 -1.93 12.78
C LEU A 84 -9.32 -1.91 14.26
N ASP A 85 -10.30 -1.71 15.15
CA ASP A 85 -10.10 -1.73 16.60
C ASP A 85 -8.99 -0.77 17.09
N GLY A 86 -8.92 0.42 16.49
CA GLY A 86 -7.91 1.43 16.82
C GLY A 86 -6.51 1.14 16.29
N LYS A 87 -6.35 0.12 15.48
CA LYS A 87 -5.08 -0.24 14.84
C LYS A 87 -5.09 0.13 13.37
N ILE A 88 -3.88 0.31 12.82
CA ILE A 88 -3.65 0.65 11.42
C ILE A 88 -2.99 -0.53 10.73
N ALA A 89 -3.45 -0.84 9.52
CA ALA A 89 -2.79 -1.80 8.64
C ALA A 89 -2.62 -1.24 7.23
N VAL A 90 -1.59 -1.71 6.57
CA VAL A 90 -1.34 -1.46 5.13
C VAL A 90 -1.32 -2.79 4.39
N VAL A 91 -1.52 -2.74 3.07
CA VAL A 91 -1.67 -3.93 2.23
C VAL A 91 -0.60 -3.94 1.15
N GLY A 92 0.15 -5.03 1.06
CA GLY A 92 1.21 -5.21 0.10
C GLY A 92 0.74 -5.76 -1.25
N SER A 93 -0.30 -5.16 -1.83
CA SER A 93 -0.90 -5.65 -3.07
C SER A 93 -0.08 -5.34 -4.32
N ARG A 94 0.51 -4.15 -4.41
CA ARG A 94 1.21 -3.69 -5.61
C ARG A 94 0.41 -3.95 -6.89
N GLY A 95 -0.92 -3.67 -6.84
CA GLY A 95 -1.84 -3.91 -7.95
C GLY A 95 -2.06 -5.38 -8.31
N GLY A 96 -1.66 -6.31 -7.46
CA GLY A 96 -1.72 -7.75 -7.73
C GLY A 96 -0.59 -8.25 -8.62
N THR A 97 0.55 -7.57 -8.65
CA THR A 97 1.75 -8.05 -9.34
C THR A 97 2.24 -9.37 -8.76
N GLU A 98 2.99 -10.15 -9.55
CA GLU A 98 3.56 -11.44 -9.14
C GLU A 98 4.44 -11.32 -7.90
N ASP A 99 5.23 -10.25 -7.82
CA ASP A 99 6.16 -10.00 -6.72
C ASP A 99 5.59 -9.08 -5.65
N HIS A 100 6.06 -9.27 -4.42
CA HIS A 100 5.77 -8.35 -3.32
C HIS A 100 6.36 -6.95 -3.57
N PRO A 101 5.73 -5.90 -3.01
CA PRO A 101 6.33 -4.56 -3.03
C PRO A 101 7.67 -4.55 -2.27
N LEU A 102 8.60 -3.72 -2.72
CA LEU A 102 9.93 -3.62 -2.10
C LEU A 102 9.85 -3.15 -0.65
N TRP A 103 8.94 -2.23 -0.33
CA TRP A 103 8.79 -1.75 1.06
C TRP A 103 8.42 -2.90 2.01
N TYR A 104 7.62 -3.85 1.56
CA TYR A 104 7.25 -5.02 2.36
C TYR A 104 8.44 -5.93 2.62
N LEU A 105 9.24 -6.22 1.59
CA LEU A 105 10.47 -7.02 1.74
C LEU A 105 11.46 -6.34 2.70
N ASN A 106 11.54 -5.03 2.65
CA ASN A 106 12.39 -4.26 3.57
C ASN A 106 11.86 -4.31 5.01
N LEU A 107 10.54 -4.23 5.22
CA LEU A 107 9.94 -4.37 6.56
C LEU A 107 10.09 -5.79 7.13
N LEU A 108 10.11 -6.82 6.31
CA LEU A 108 10.39 -8.18 6.77
C LEU A 108 11.80 -8.28 7.36
N ALA A 109 12.77 -7.59 6.75
CA ALA A 109 14.15 -7.57 7.23
C ALA A 109 14.35 -6.60 8.41
N HIS A 110 13.68 -5.44 8.38
CA HIS A 110 13.76 -4.37 9.39
C HIS A 110 12.35 -3.90 9.74
N PRO A 111 11.69 -4.52 10.73
CA PRO A 111 10.28 -4.22 11.05
C PRO A 111 10.06 -2.88 11.74
N GLN A 112 11.10 -2.26 12.30
CA GLN A 112 10.98 -0.93 12.88
C GLN A 112 10.85 0.12 11.78
N CYS A 113 9.84 0.98 11.91
CA CYS A 113 9.52 2.00 10.92
C CYS A 113 8.87 3.22 11.58
N GLU A 114 8.62 4.22 10.77
CA GLU A 114 7.80 5.35 11.16
C GLU A 114 6.61 5.45 10.21
N ILE A 115 5.44 5.74 10.75
CA ILE A 115 4.26 6.08 9.96
C ILE A 115 3.87 7.53 10.26
N GLN A 116 3.57 8.27 9.20
CA GLN A 116 3.03 9.62 9.33
C GLN A 116 1.61 9.63 8.78
N VAL A 117 0.66 9.97 9.64
CA VAL A 117 -0.77 10.10 9.31
C VAL A 117 -1.11 11.59 9.38
N SER A 118 -1.40 12.19 8.21
CA SER A 118 -1.48 13.65 8.11
C SER A 118 -0.18 14.27 8.65
N LYS A 119 -0.23 15.18 9.60
CA LYS A 119 0.96 15.81 10.19
C LYS A 119 1.55 15.09 11.41
N ASN A 120 0.95 13.99 11.85
CA ASN A 120 1.37 13.27 13.05
C ASN A 120 2.22 12.06 12.70
N ALA A 121 3.43 12.00 13.26
CA ALA A 121 4.35 10.89 13.04
C ALA A 121 4.43 9.98 14.28
N TYR A 122 4.52 8.67 14.04
CA TYR A 122 4.58 7.65 15.07
C TYR A 122 5.64 6.61 14.72
N ARG A 123 6.43 6.20 15.70
CA ARG A 123 7.26 5.00 15.55
C ARG A 123 6.37 3.76 15.65
N ALA A 124 6.65 2.78 14.83
CA ALA A 124 5.87 1.55 14.78
C ALA A 124 6.75 0.33 14.50
N THR A 125 6.23 -0.84 14.85
CA THR A 125 6.77 -2.13 14.43
C THR A 125 5.79 -2.78 13.47
N ALA A 126 6.27 -3.13 12.28
CA ALA A 126 5.46 -3.78 11.26
C ALA A 126 5.32 -5.27 11.57
N ARG A 127 4.11 -5.80 11.46
CA ARG A 127 3.80 -7.19 11.74
C ARG A 127 2.84 -7.74 10.67
N THR A 128 3.31 -8.72 9.89
CA THR A 128 2.44 -9.44 8.97
C THR A 128 1.49 -10.34 9.75
N ILE A 129 0.20 -10.24 9.45
CA ILE A 129 -0.82 -11.06 10.11
C ILE A 129 -1.30 -12.20 9.22
N GLU A 130 -1.69 -13.30 9.83
CA GLU A 130 -2.13 -14.53 9.19
C GLU A 130 -3.35 -15.10 9.89
N GLY A 131 -3.97 -16.12 9.27
CA GLY A 131 -5.07 -16.87 9.86
C GLY A 131 -6.32 -16.04 10.13
N PRO A 132 -7.04 -16.31 11.22
CA PRO A 132 -8.30 -15.63 11.56
C PRO A 132 -8.17 -14.11 11.71
N ASP A 133 -7.04 -13.62 12.22
CA ASP A 133 -6.80 -12.19 12.34
C ASP A 133 -6.70 -11.53 10.96
N ARG A 134 -5.99 -12.17 10.03
CA ARG A 134 -5.93 -11.69 8.64
C ARG A 134 -7.32 -11.70 8.00
N ASP A 135 -8.10 -12.74 8.22
CA ASP A 135 -9.45 -12.86 7.66
C ASP A 135 -10.35 -11.70 8.13
N ALA A 136 -10.27 -11.33 9.40
CA ALA A 136 -11.01 -10.20 9.96
C ALA A 136 -10.59 -8.87 9.30
N TRP A 137 -9.29 -8.64 9.15
CA TRP A 137 -8.76 -7.46 8.46
C TRP A 137 -9.15 -7.44 6.98
N TRP A 138 -9.07 -8.60 6.31
CA TRP A 138 -9.40 -8.69 4.88
C TRP A 138 -10.85 -8.30 4.60
N LYS A 139 -11.78 -8.67 5.47
CA LYS A 139 -13.17 -8.23 5.39
C LYS A 139 -13.32 -6.71 5.43
N VAL A 140 -12.64 -6.06 6.37
CA VAL A 140 -12.64 -4.59 6.50
C VAL A 140 -12.01 -3.96 5.24
N ILE A 141 -10.88 -4.49 4.79
CA ILE A 141 -10.17 -4.01 3.61
C ILE A 141 -11.07 -4.07 2.37
N LEU A 142 -11.80 -5.18 2.17
CA LEU A 142 -12.69 -5.35 1.02
C LEU A 142 -13.93 -4.44 1.07
N VAL A 143 -14.38 -4.04 2.26
CA VAL A 143 -15.44 -3.03 2.40
C VAL A 143 -14.95 -1.66 1.94
N ASP A 144 -13.77 -1.24 2.39
CA ASP A 144 -13.20 0.06 2.07
C ASP A 144 -12.68 0.12 0.63
N GLN A 145 -12.06 -0.97 0.17
CA GLN A 145 -11.45 -1.08 -1.17
C GLN A 145 -11.73 -2.44 -1.81
N PRO A 146 -12.89 -2.59 -2.45
CA PRO A 146 -13.24 -3.85 -3.13
C PRO A 146 -12.25 -4.30 -4.20
N ILE A 147 -11.50 -3.35 -4.79
CA ILE A 147 -10.48 -3.64 -5.82
C ILE A 147 -9.37 -4.58 -5.30
N GLN A 148 -9.16 -4.66 -4.00
CA GLN A 148 -8.16 -5.55 -3.42
C GLN A 148 -8.48 -7.04 -3.71
N ALA A 149 -9.76 -7.40 -3.86
CA ALA A 149 -10.15 -8.75 -4.29
C ALA A 149 -9.69 -9.04 -5.73
N VAL A 150 -9.77 -8.03 -6.61
CA VAL A 150 -9.25 -8.14 -7.98
C VAL A 150 -7.73 -8.32 -7.96
N TYR A 151 -7.02 -7.56 -7.13
CA TYR A 151 -5.57 -7.69 -6.98
C TYR A 151 -5.18 -9.08 -6.48
N GLN A 152 -5.87 -9.61 -5.48
CA GLN A 152 -5.60 -10.97 -4.99
C GLN A 152 -5.86 -12.03 -6.05
N ALA A 153 -6.87 -11.86 -6.89
CA ALA A 153 -7.17 -12.78 -7.98
C ALA A 153 -6.11 -12.77 -9.10
N ARG A 154 -5.30 -11.72 -9.20
CA ARG A 154 -4.23 -11.59 -10.21
C ARG A 154 -2.93 -12.30 -9.85
N THR A 155 -2.78 -12.74 -8.62
CA THR A 155 -1.52 -13.32 -8.15
C THR A 155 -1.75 -14.59 -7.34
N ALA A 156 -0.83 -15.55 -7.47
CA ALA A 156 -0.85 -16.77 -6.66
C ALA A 156 -0.31 -16.52 -5.25
N ARG A 157 0.49 -15.46 -5.04
CA ARG A 157 0.96 -15.13 -3.70
C ARG A 157 -0.19 -14.63 -2.82
N VAL A 158 -0.10 -14.84 -1.52
CA VAL A 158 -1.01 -14.22 -0.56
C VAL A 158 -0.60 -12.76 -0.38
N ILE A 159 -1.49 -11.84 -0.69
CA ILE A 159 -1.24 -10.41 -0.48
C ILE A 159 -1.09 -10.14 1.01
N PRO A 160 0.06 -9.62 1.48
CA PRO A 160 0.29 -9.41 2.90
C PRO A 160 -0.55 -8.27 3.45
N VAL A 161 -1.12 -8.50 4.61
CA VAL A 161 -1.73 -7.49 5.47
C VAL A 161 -0.76 -7.23 6.62
N VAL A 162 -0.33 -5.99 6.76
CA VAL A 162 0.73 -5.60 7.70
C VAL A 162 0.16 -4.61 8.71
N VAL A 163 0.05 -5.04 9.95
CA VAL A 163 -0.36 -4.18 11.05
C VAL A 163 0.84 -3.36 11.52
N MET A 164 0.63 -2.06 11.68
CA MET A 164 1.61 -1.12 12.20
C MET A 164 1.36 -0.94 13.71
N ASP A 165 2.06 -1.71 14.53
CA ASP A 165 1.95 -1.60 15.98
C ASP A 165 2.69 -0.35 16.46
N VAL A 166 1.95 0.70 16.81
CA VAL A 166 2.51 1.96 17.27
C VAL A 166 3.23 1.77 18.61
N ILE A 167 4.47 2.22 18.68
CA ILE A 167 5.27 2.18 19.91
C ILE A 167 4.86 3.37 20.77
N LYS A 168 4.35 3.06 21.94
CA LYS A 168 4.01 4.08 22.95
C LYS A 168 5.21 4.32 23.84
N ASP A 169 5.59 5.59 23.99
CA ASP A 169 6.66 6.02 24.91
C ASP A 169 6.14 6.11 26.35
#